data_d0983aa81f105286cac6b8f55918979c
#
_entry.id   d0983aa81f105286cac6b8f55918979c
#
_cell.length_a   1.000
_cell.length_b   1.000
_cell.length_c   1.000
_cell.angle_alpha   90.00
_cell.angle_beta   90.00
_cell.angle_gamma   90.00
#
_symmetry.space_group_name_H-M   'P 1'
#
loop_
_entity.id
_entity.type
_entity.pdbx_description
1 polymer ?
#
loop_
_entity_poly.entity_id
_entity_poly.type
_entity_poly.pdbx_seq_one_letter_code
_entity_poly.pdbx_strand_id
1 'polypeptide(L)'
;MRPSILLLVAVISFVACQKAAKVSPQKITSPVTAPTSNPVTTEIPDTLVTNAGVKIQIAKDSINTDETMLLFDKSANPGYDPIEDARYFAGGGQVSIASICADGTEMAISRLPYTPGKIIPLFVSAKTDGKYLLKISYEKSFPADKKVWLRDTYLKDSLDLRTGNYTFDLTRADTNTFGSNRFQLLIKTNNGQQSINLH
;
A
#
# COMPACT_ATOMS: atom_id res chain seq x y z
N MET A 1 -44.79 -2.03 36.48
CA MET A 1 -43.65 -1.76 37.38
C MET A 1 -42.41 -1.60 36.56
N ARG A 2 -41.84 -0.40 36.48
CA ARG A 2 -40.61 -0.08 35.76
C ARG A 2 -39.51 0.18 36.82
N PRO A 3 -38.32 -0.39 36.72
CA PRO A 3 -37.18 0.09 37.49
C PRO A 3 -36.40 1.14 36.71
N SER A 4 -36.23 2.31 37.32
CA SER A 4 -35.33 3.38 36.86
C SER A 4 -33.89 2.99 37.11
N ILE A 5 -33.06 3.10 36.07
CA ILE A 5 -31.62 2.95 36.18
C ILE A 5 -31.01 4.34 36.34
N LEU A 6 -30.34 4.53 37.48
CA LEU A 6 -29.67 5.74 37.90
C LEU A 6 -28.29 5.79 37.19
N LEU A 7 -28.07 6.84 36.39
CA LEU A 7 -26.79 7.10 35.70
C LEU A 7 -25.86 7.87 36.64
N LEU A 8 -24.76 7.25 37.08
CA LEU A 8 -23.74 7.87 37.90
C LEU A 8 -22.65 8.46 36.99
N VAL A 9 -22.57 9.78 36.92
CA VAL A 9 -21.52 10.53 36.21
C VAL A 9 -20.37 10.80 37.19
N ALA A 10 -19.21 10.20 36.96
CA ALA A 10 -18.00 10.48 37.70
C ALA A 10 -17.18 11.58 36.97
N VAL A 11 -17.08 12.74 37.60
CA VAL A 11 -16.20 13.84 37.14
C VAL A 11 -14.84 13.64 37.76
N ILE A 12 -13.81 13.37 36.92
CA ILE A 12 -12.41 13.31 37.37
C ILE A 12 -11.75 14.65 37.05
N SER A 13 -11.46 15.43 38.11
CA SER A 13 -10.69 16.66 38.02
C SER A 13 -9.20 16.36 38.08
N PHE A 14 -8.47 16.70 37.01
CA PHE A 14 -7.00 16.70 37.01
C PHE A 14 -6.48 18.05 37.49
N VAL A 15 -5.82 18.03 38.62
CA VAL A 15 -5.03 19.16 39.13
C VAL A 15 -3.61 19.04 38.56
N ALA A 16 -3.21 19.98 37.71
CA ALA A 16 -1.85 20.08 37.19
C ALA A 16 -0.98 20.87 38.22
N CYS A 17 0.00 20.19 38.81
CA CYS A 17 1.01 20.80 39.66
C CYS A 17 2.21 21.22 38.78
N GLN A 18 2.39 22.52 38.54
CA GLN A 18 3.57 23.07 37.87
C GLN A 18 4.67 23.31 38.91
N LYS A 19 5.80 22.61 38.75
CA LYS A 19 7.00 22.81 39.56
C LYS A 19 8.01 23.66 38.79
N ALA A 20 8.26 24.88 39.21
CA ALA A 20 9.24 25.77 38.62
C ALA A 20 10.66 25.24 38.85
N ALA A 21 11.44 25.08 37.76
CA ALA A 21 12.86 24.73 37.82
C ALA A 21 13.72 26.00 37.89
N LYS A 22 14.58 26.05 38.91
CA LYS A 22 15.61 27.09 39.11
C LYS A 22 16.69 26.98 38.04
N VAL A 23 16.96 28.09 37.36
CA VAL A 23 18.08 28.23 36.43
C VAL A 23 19.34 28.57 37.26
N SER A 24 20.39 27.77 37.13
CA SER A 24 21.74 28.04 37.64
C SER A 24 22.68 28.34 36.48
N PRO A 25 23.54 29.35 36.53
CA PRO A 25 24.42 29.71 35.41
C PRO A 25 25.61 28.75 35.32
N GLN A 26 25.73 28.03 34.19
CA GLN A 26 26.92 27.24 33.90
C GLN A 26 27.92 28.00 33.04
N LYS A 27 29.13 27.93 33.53
CA LYS A 27 30.37 28.48 32.97
C LYS A 27 30.71 27.87 31.62
N ILE A 28 30.88 28.70 30.60
CA ILE A 28 31.28 28.31 29.26
C ILE A 28 32.76 27.94 29.25
N THR A 29 33.05 26.68 29.04
CA THR A 29 34.39 26.21 28.64
C THR A 29 34.20 25.43 27.33
N SER A 30 34.61 26.04 26.22
CA SER A 30 34.62 25.40 24.91
C SER A 30 35.84 24.49 24.75
N PRO A 31 35.66 23.24 24.35
CA PRO A 31 36.65 22.55 23.53
C PRO A 31 36.24 22.66 22.07
N VAL A 32 37.15 23.17 21.23
CA VAL A 32 37.07 23.13 19.79
C VAL A 32 37.11 21.66 19.37
N THR A 33 35.97 21.12 18.98
CA THR A 33 35.93 19.81 18.35
C THR A 33 35.86 20.02 16.84
N ALA A 34 36.78 19.34 16.12
CA ALA A 34 36.87 19.33 14.67
C ALA A 34 35.54 18.94 14.01
N PRO A 35 35.21 19.45 12.81
CA PRO A 35 33.98 19.10 12.13
C PRO A 35 34.03 17.63 11.72
N THR A 36 33.23 16.82 12.42
CA THR A 36 32.88 15.48 11.96
C THR A 36 31.99 15.64 10.73
N SER A 37 32.57 15.41 9.56
CA SER A 37 31.81 15.34 8.30
C SER A 37 30.91 14.10 8.34
N ASN A 38 29.68 14.28 8.80
CA ASN A 38 28.64 13.28 8.55
C ASN A 38 28.50 13.17 7.02
N PRO A 39 28.53 11.96 6.43
CA PRO A 39 28.16 11.81 5.04
C PRO A 39 26.73 12.30 4.86
N VAL A 40 26.55 13.39 4.10
CA VAL A 40 25.25 13.84 3.65
C VAL A 40 24.77 12.75 2.69
N THR A 41 23.98 11.82 3.20
CA THR A 41 23.22 10.90 2.36
C THR A 41 22.19 11.75 1.65
N THR A 42 22.47 12.14 0.43
CA THR A 42 21.50 12.78 -0.45
C THR A 42 20.44 11.72 -0.75
N GLU A 43 19.39 11.67 0.03
CA GLU A 43 18.23 10.86 -0.31
C GLU A 43 17.66 11.44 -1.61
N ILE A 44 17.79 10.69 -2.70
CA ILE A 44 17.11 11.01 -3.96
C ILE A 44 15.61 10.90 -3.66
N PRO A 45 14.82 11.98 -3.86
CA PRO A 45 13.40 11.93 -3.58
C PRO A 45 12.77 10.77 -4.32
N ASP A 46 12.06 9.89 -3.62
CA ASP A 46 11.33 8.76 -4.20
C ASP A 46 10.08 9.27 -4.94
N THR A 47 10.31 9.99 -6.04
CA THR A 47 9.25 10.56 -6.86
C THR A 47 8.91 9.61 -8.01
N LEU A 48 7.64 9.24 -8.09
CA LEU A 48 7.10 8.59 -9.26
C LEU A 48 6.78 9.65 -10.33
N VAL A 49 7.04 9.33 -11.58
CA VAL A 49 6.69 10.21 -12.70
C VAL A 49 5.16 10.34 -12.76
N THR A 50 4.67 11.57 -12.90
CA THR A 50 3.24 11.85 -13.10
C THR A 50 2.69 11.05 -14.28
N ASN A 51 1.52 10.41 -14.09
CA ASN A 51 0.87 9.52 -15.06
C ASN A 51 1.59 8.18 -15.30
N ALA A 52 2.42 7.73 -14.41
CA ALA A 52 2.87 6.32 -14.41
C ALA A 52 1.68 5.41 -14.15
N GLY A 53 1.65 4.26 -14.80
CA GLY A 53 0.53 3.33 -14.64
C GLY A 53 0.93 1.88 -14.80
N VAL A 54 0.17 1.01 -14.14
CA VAL A 54 0.33 -0.45 -14.22
C VAL A 54 -1.03 -1.12 -14.24
N LYS A 55 -1.23 -2.09 -15.13
CA LYS A 55 -2.39 -2.98 -15.11
C LYS A 55 -2.01 -4.32 -14.50
N ILE A 56 -2.81 -4.74 -13.55
CA ILE A 56 -2.73 -6.07 -12.95
C ILE A 56 -3.86 -6.91 -13.51
N GLN A 57 -3.50 -8.05 -14.06
CA GLN A 57 -4.44 -9.00 -14.66
C GLN A 57 -4.51 -10.26 -13.82
N ILE A 58 -5.74 -10.74 -13.58
CA ILE A 58 -6.01 -12.12 -13.18
C ILE A 58 -6.36 -12.94 -14.41
N ALA A 59 -5.86 -14.18 -14.48
CA ALA A 59 -6.20 -15.11 -15.54
C ALA A 59 -6.41 -16.52 -14.98
N LYS A 60 -7.44 -17.22 -15.46
CA LYS A 60 -7.59 -18.65 -15.33
C LYS A 60 -6.97 -19.35 -16.54
N ASP A 61 -7.21 -18.81 -17.71
CA ASP A 61 -6.73 -19.23 -19.02
C ASP A 61 -6.67 -18.01 -19.96
N SER A 62 -6.48 -18.22 -21.26
CA SER A 62 -6.35 -17.12 -22.24
C SER A 62 -7.65 -16.35 -22.52
N ILE A 63 -8.80 -16.89 -22.13
CA ILE A 63 -10.14 -16.30 -22.37
C ILE A 63 -10.71 -15.73 -21.08
N ASN A 64 -10.54 -16.43 -19.98
CA ASN A 64 -11.08 -16.06 -18.68
C ASN A 64 -10.09 -15.18 -17.94
N THR A 65 -10.11 -13.89 -18.26
CA THR A 65 -9.25 -12.85 -17.67
C THR A 65 -10.06 -11.65 -17.22
N ASP A 66 -9.52 -10.91 -16.26
CA ASP A 66 -10.01 -9.60 -15.84
C ASP A 66 -8.83 -8.75 -15.41
N GLU A 67 -8.96 -7.41 -15.39
CA GLU A 67 -7.86 -6.51 -15.07
C GLU A 67 -8.28 -5.26 -14.29
N THR A 68 -7.38 -4.74 -13.47
CA THR A 68 -7.51 -3.44 -12.82
C THR A 68 -6.33 -2.55 -13.19
N MET A 69 -6.59 -1.25 -13.43
CA MET A 69 -5.59 -0.26 -13.80
C MET A 69 -5.31 0.67 -12.63
N LEU A 70 -4.04 0.82 -12.27
CA LEU A 70 -3.55 1.79 -11.30
C LEU A 70 -2.80 2.90 -12.06
N LEU A 71 -3.23 4.14 -11.88
CA LEU A 71 -2.59 5.35 -12.40
C LEU A 71 -2.06 6.17 -11.22
N PHE A 72 -0.79 6.58 -11.27
CA PHE A 72 -0.17 7.34 -10.19
C PHE A 72 -0.04 8.80 -10.57
N ASP A 73 -0.66 9.67 -9.76
CA ASP A 73 -0.56 11.11 -9.88
C ASP A 73 -0.55 11.74 -8.48
N LYS A 74 0.43 12.60 -8.21
CA LYS A 74 0.59 13.25 -6.91
C LYS A 74 -0.59 14.12 -6.49
N SER A 75 -1.39 14.59 -7.44
CA SER A 75 -2.57 15.43 -7.23
C SER A 75 -3.87 14.63 -7.04
N ALA A 76 -3.83 13.31 -7.28
CA ALA A 76 -5.01 12.46 -7.20
C ALA A 76 -5.58 12.35 -5.78
N ASN A 77 -6.88 12.11 -5.69
CA ASN A 77 -7.55 11.79 -4.43
C ASN A 77 -7.22 10.35 -4.00
N PRO A 78 -6.92 10.06 -2.73
CA PRO A 78 -6.73 8.69 -2.27
C PRO A 78 -8.02 7.86 -2.18
N GLY A 79 -9.19 8.49 -2.10
CA GLY A 79 -10.52 7.87 -2.19
C GLY A 79 -11.10 7.93 -3.59
N TYR A 80 -12.31 7.43 -3.77
CA TYR A 80 -13.00 7.46 -5.05
C TYR A 80 -13.28 8.89 -5.54
N ASP A 81 -12.87 9.17 -6.78
CA ASP A 81 -13.19 10.41 -7.52
C ASP A 81 -13.96 10.06 -8.80
N PRO A 82 -15.24 10.46 -8.94
CA PRO A 82 -16.07 10.11 -10.10
C PRO A 82 -15.61 10.70 -11.43
N ILE A 83 -14.68 11.66 -11.40
CA ILE A 83 -14.14 12.30 -12.61
C ILE A 83 -12.89 11.55 -13.11
N GLU A 84 -12.09 11.02 -12.19
CA GLU A 84 -10.78 10.45 -12.50
C GLU A 84 -10.74 8.91 -12.42
N ASP A 85 -11.70 8.31 -11.72
CA ASP A 85 -11.76 6.88 -11.41
C ASP A 85 -12.89 6.17 -12.13
N ALA A 86 -12.74 4.85 -12.32
CA ALA A 86 -13.84 3.99 -12.76
C ALA A 86 -14.11 2.90 -11.73
N ARG A 87 -15.32 2.89 -11.19
CA ARG A 87 -15.76 1.83 -10.27
C ARG A 87 -15.71 0.47 -10.95
N TYR A 88 -15.36 -0.53 -10.16
CA TYR A 88 -15.49 -1.92 -10.59
C TYR A 88 -16.96 -2.37 -10.50
N PHE A 89 -17.43 -2.99 -11.57
CA PHE A 89 -18.73 -3.64 -11.60
C PHE A 89 -18.50 -5.13 -11.81
N ALA A 90 -18.84 -5.93 -10.81
CA ALA A 90 -18.76 -7.39 -10.91
C ALA A 90 -19.52 -7.86 -12.15
N GLY A 91 -18.79 -8.29 -13.16
CA GLY A 91 -19.32 -8.66 -14.46
C GLY A 91 -19.77 -10.10 -14.54
N GLY A 92 -20.22 -10.50 -15.74
CA GLY A 92 -20.55 -11.89 -16.07
C GLY A 92 -19.33 -12.83 -16.20
N GLY A 93 -18.10 -12.32 -16.05
CA GLY A 93 -16.84 -13.07 -16.21
C GLY A 93 -16.66 -14.23 -15.22
N GLN A 94 -15.70 -15.11 -15.53
CA GLN A 94 -15.34 -16.24 -14.66
C GLN A 94 -14.40 -15.84 -13.54
N VAL A 95 -13.67 -14.74 -13.71
CA VAL A 95 -12.73 -14.17 -12.75
C VAL A 95 -13.01 -12.69 -12.56
N SER A 96 -12.58 -12.14 -11.43
CA SER A 96 -12.74 -10.74 -11.07
C SER A 96 -11.51 -10.24 -10.34
N ILE A 97 -11.07 -9.01 -10.69
CA ILE A 97 -10.05 -8.29 -9.96
C ILE A 97 -10.39 -6.79 -9.91
N ALA A 98 -10.21 -6.18 -8.75
CA ALA A 98 -10.32 -4.75 -8.56
C ALA A 98 -9.23 -4.26 -7.61
N SER A 99 -8.80 -3.01 -7.75
CA SER A 99 -8.06 -2.31 -6.70
C SER A 99 -9.06 -1.68 -5.71
N ILE A 100 -8.64 -1.48 -4.46
CA ILE A 100 -9.49 -0.91 -3.42
C ILE A 100 -8.89 0.42 -2.97
N CYS A 101 -9.66 1.51 -3.09
CA CYS A 101 -9.23 2.82 -2.62
C CYS A 101 -9.38 2.99 -1.10
N ALA A 102 -8.95 4.16 -0.59
CA ALA A 102 -8.89 4.43 0.84
C ALA A 102 -10.27 4.41 1.54
N ASP A 103 -11.35 4.67 0.81
CA ASP A 103 -12.73 4.61 1.31
C ASP A 103 -13.38 3.22 1.18
N GLY A 104 -12.64 2.21 0.70
CA GLY A 104 -13.11 0.85 0.52
C GLY A 104 -13.81 0.58 -0.81
N THR A 105 -13.88 1.55 -1.72
CA THR A 105 -14.52 1.37 -3.03
C THR A 105 -13.65 0.51 -3.95
N GLU A 106 -14.26 -0.50 -4.59
CA GLU A 106 -13.62 -1.36 -5.59
C GLU A 106 -13.57 -0.65 -6.95
N MET A 107 -12.38 -0.67 -7.58
CA MET A 107 -12.06 0.12 -8.77
C MET A 107 -11.55 -0.75 -9.90
N ALA A 108 -12.09 -0.55 -11.11
CA ALA A 108 -11.54 -1.06 -12.35
C ALA A 108 -10.37 -0.18 -12.82
N ILE A 109 -10.49 1.15 -12.63
CA ILE A 109 -9.42 2.11 -12.86
C ILE A 109 -9.35 3.00 -11.63
N SER A 110 -8.18 3.05 -11.00
CA SER A 110 -7.93 3.87 -9.83
C SER A 110 -6.79 4.83 -10.10
N ARG A 111 -7.04 6.13 -9.93
CA ARG A 111 -6.01 7.15 -9.92
C ARG A 111 -5.67 7.51 -8.47
N LEU A 112 -4.43 7.33 -8.06
CA LEU A 112 -4.03 7.48 -6.67
C LEU A 112 -2.73 8.28 -6.52
N PRO A 113 -2.57 8.98 -5.37
CA PRO A 113 -1.30 9.60 -5.06
C PRO A 113 -0.26 8.50 -4.82
N TYR A 114 0.91 8.68 -5.44
CA TYR A 114 2.04 7.83 -5.12
C TYR A 114 2.58 8.19 -3.73
N THR A 115 2.68 7.17 -2.89
CA THR A 115 3.37 7.26 -1.60
C THR A 115 4.22 6.02 -1.43
N PRO A 116 5.54 6.14 -1.18
CA PRO A 116 6.41 5.00 -0.96
C PRO A 116 5.88 4.06 0.10
N GLY A 117 5.86 2.77 -0.20
CA GLY A 117 5.38 1.74 0.73
C GLY A 117 3.88 1.71 0.97
N LYS A 118 3.07 2.54 0.29
CA LYS A 118 1.62 2.46 0.39
C LYS A 118 1.11 1.09 -0.04
N ILE A 119 0.26 0.52 0.78
CA ILE A 119 -0.43 -0.73 0.49
C ILE A 119 -1.70 -0.42 -0.30
N ILE A 120 -1.89 -1.10 -1.43
CA ILE A 120 -3.08 -1.06 -2.26
C ILE A 120 -3.71 -2.44 -2.20
N PRO A 121 -4.82 -2.64 -1.46
CA PRO A 121 -5.49 -3.93 -1.43
C PRO A 121 -6.10 -4.26 -2.79
N LEU A 122 -6.14 -5.57 -3.11
CA LEU A 122 -6.82 -6.07 -4.30
C LEU A 122 -7.99 -6.96 -3.88
N PHE A 123 -9.15 -6.72 -4.48
CA PHE A 123 -10.24 -7.68 -4.50
C PHE A 123 -9.97 -8.70 -5.61
N VAL A 124 -10.06 -9.99 -5.29
CA VAL A 124 -9.92 -11.10 -6.24
C VAL A 124 -11.02 -12.11 -6.01
N SER A 125 -11.71 -12.53 -7.07
CA SER A 125 -12.74 -13.56 -6.99
C SER A 125 -12.76 -14.42 -8.26
N ALA A 126 -13.35 -15.62 -8.16
CA ALA A 126 -13.59 -16.49 -9.27
C ALA A 126 -14.82 -17.37 -9.05
N LYS A 127 -15.48 -17.80 -10.15
CA LYS A 127 -16.69 -18.64 -10.11
C LYS A 127 -16.42 -20.12 -9.85
N THR A 128 -15.18 -20.57 -10.05
CA THR A 128 -14.79 -21.98 -9.92
C THR A 128 -13.51 -22.11 -9.10
N ASP A 129 -13.35 -23.27 -8.49
CA ASP A 129 -12.08 -23.64 -7.88
C ASP A 129 -11.01 -23.86 -8.94
N GLY A 130 -9.75 -23.73 -8.55
CA GLY A 130 -8.64 -24.03 -9.43
C GLY A 130 -7.45 -23.11 -9.27
N LYS A 131 -6.54 -23.22 -10.24
CA LYS A 131 -5.29 -22.46 -10.32
C LYS A 131 -5.47 -21.19 -11.14
N TYR A 132 -4.97 -20.09 -10.63
CA TYR A 132 -5.06 -18.75 -11.21
C TYR A 132 -3.71 -18.08 -11.26
N LEU A 133 -3.58 -17.07 -12.12
CA LEU A 133 -2.37 -16.32 -12.36
C LEU A 133 -2.63 -14.83 -12.14
N LEU A 134 -1.77 -14.16 -11.37
CA LEU A 134 -1.67 -12.70 -11.32
C LEU A 134 -0.40 -12.25 -12.03
N LYS A 135 -0.52 -11.25 -12.90
CA LYS A 135 0.61 -10.68 -13.65
C LYS A 135 0.40 -9.21 -13.98
N ILE A 136 1.47 -8.55 -14.38
CA ILE A 136 1.37 -7.27 -15.07
C ILE A 136 1.02 -7.54 -16.53
N SER A 137 -0.07 -6.93 -17.01
CA SER A 137 -0.47 -6.99 -18.43
C SER A 137 -0.05 -5.76 -19.22
N TYR A 138 0.22 -4.64 -18.54
CA TYR A 138 0.60 -3.37 -19.16
C TYR A 138 1.29 -2.44 -18.16
N GLU A 139 2.32 -1.72 -18.63
CA GLU A 139 2.98 -0.63 -17.91
C GLU A 139 3.05 0.61 -18.79
N LYS A 140 2.85 1.79 -18.18
CA LYS A 140 3.00 3.10 -18.82
C LYS A 140 3.90 3.99 -17.98
N SER A 141 5.00 4.45 -18.57
CA SER A 141 5.92 5.41 -17.91
C SER A 141 6.33 5.00 -16.49
N PHE A 142 6.36 3.69 -16.21
CA PHE A 142 6.68 3.17 -14.89
C PHE A 142 8.22 3.13 -14.73
N PRO A 143 8.79 3.81 -13.72
CA PRO A 143 10.25 3.91 -13.57
C PRO A 143 10.93 2.54 -13.40
N ALA A 144 12.11 2.39 -14.01
CA ALA A 144 12.85 1.12 -13.98
C ALA A 144 13.35 0.73 -12.58
N ASP A 145 13.58 1.73 -11.71
CA ASP A 145 13.99 1.55 -10.32
C ASP A 145 12.84 1.16 -9.38
N LYS A 146 11.60 1.13 -9.86
CA LYS A 146 10.44 0.74 -9.05
C LYS A 146 10.10 -0.73 -9.25
N LYS A 147 9.69 -1.38 -8.17
CA LYS A 147 9.17 -2.74 -8.12
C LYS A 147 7.68 -2.72 -7.85
N VAL A 148 6.97 -3.66 -8.42
CA VAL A 148 5.53 -3.91 -8.17
C VAL A 148 5.41 -5.19 -7.36
N TRP A 149 5.53 -5.06 -6.03
CA TRP A 149 5.41 -6.19 -5.12
C TRP A 149 3.97 -6.60 -4.95
N LEU A 150 3.66 -7.85 -5.27
CA LEU A 150 2.47 -8.54 -4.82
C LEU A 150 2.78 -9.24 -3.50
N ARG A 151 1.93 -9.05 -2.50
CA ARG A 151 1.93 -9.80 -1.25
C ARG A 151 0.70 -10.67 -1.19
N ASP A 152 0.87 -11.97 -0.97
CA ASP A 152 -0.19 -12.92 -0.61
C ASP A 152 -0.20 -13.08 0.91
N THR A 153 -1.20 -12.52 1.59
CA THR A 153 -1.30 -12.56 3.06
C THR A 153 -1.71 -13.94 3.57
N TYR A 154 -2.41 -14.73 2.74
CA TYR A 154 -2.84 -16.08 3.05
C TYR A 154 -1.66 -17.07 3.07
N LEU A 155 -0.84 -17.08 2.01
CA LEU A 155 0.35 -17.92 1.92
C LEU A 155 1.58 -17.32 2.60
N LYS A 156 1.52 -16.04 3.06
CA LYS A 156 2.65 -15.27 3.60
C LYS A 156 3.82 -15.19 2.63
N ASP A 157 3.52 -15.09 1.36
CA ASP A 157 4.46 -15.04 0.24
C ASP A 157 4.42 -13.68 -0.47
N SER A 158 5.45 -13.39 -1.27
CA SER A 158 5.50 -12.15 -2.05
C SER A 158 6.39 -12.29 -3.27
N LEU A 159 6.02 -11.60 -4.38
CA LEU A 159 6.74 -11.59 -5.63
C LEU A 159 6.76 -10.19 -6.23
N ASP A 160 7.89 -9.80 -6.83
CA ASP A 160 7.94 -8.65 -7.74
C ASP A 160 7.34 -9.06 -9.09
N LEU A 161 6.13 -8.57 -9.39
CA LEU A 161 5.40 -8.91 -10.62
C LEU A 161 6.11 -8.42 -11.90
N ARG A 162 7.11 -7.53 -11.80
CA ARG A 162 7.94 -7.14 -12.95
C ARG A 162 8.97 -8.21 -13.31
N THR A 163 9.24 -9.17 -12.40
CA THR A 163 10.20 -10.25 -12.61
C THR A 163 9.55 -11.59 -12.92
N GLY A 164 8.24 -11.71 -12.69
CA GLY A 164 7.52 -12.96 -12.93
C GLY A 164 6.03 -12.88 -12.68
N ASN A 165 5.36 -13.99 -12.90
CA ASN A 165 3.94 -14.14 -12.68
C ASN A 165 3.68 -14.89 -11.38
N TYR A 166 2.62 -14.53 -10.65
CA TYR A 166 2.25 -15.18 -9.40
C TYR A 166 1.10 -16.15 -9.62
N THR A 167 1.34 -17.45 -9.39
CA THR A 167 0.33 -18.51 -9.51
C THR A 167 -0.19 -18.89 -8.13
N PHE A 168 -1.50 -19.02 -7.98
CA PHE A 168 -2.16 -19.36 -6.72
C PHE A 168 -3.39 -20.26 -6.93
N ASP A 169 -3.75 -20.97 -5.87
CA ASP A 169 -4.98 -21.75 -5.85
C ASP A 169 -6.10 -20.95 -5.17
N LEU A 170 -7.30 -21.05 -5.73
CA LEU A 170 -8.53 -20.51 -5.17
C LEU A 170 -9.52 -21.65 -4.95
N THR A 171 -10.08 -21.74 -3.75
CA THR A 171 -11.08 -22.72 -3.34
C THR A 171 -12.28 -22.00 -2.76
N ARG A 172 -13.42 -22.12 -3.39
CA ARG A 172 -14.65 -21.41 -2.99
C ARG A 172 -15.17 -21.80 -1.60
N ALA A 173 -14.83 -22.99 -1.15
CA ALA A 173 -15.16 -23.45 0.20
C ALA A 173 -14.30 -22.78 1.29
N ASP A 174 -13.13 -22.21 0.92
CA ASP A 174 -12.26 -21.46 1.83
C ASP A 174 -12.21 -19.99 1.44
N THR A 175 -12.95 -19.15 2.17
CA THR A 175 -13.06 -17.70 1.92
C THR A 175 -11.74 -16.94 2.15
N ASN A 176 -10.72 -17.53 2.74
CA ASN A 176 -9.40 -16.91 2.87
C ASN A 176 -8.60 -16.96 1.56
N THR A 177 -9.02 -17.81 0.60
CA THR A 177 -8.33 -17.99 -0.68
C THR A 177 -8.69 -16.96 -1.75
N PHE A 178 -9.66 -16.05 -1.45
CA PHE A 178 -10.13 -14.99 -2.34
C PHE A 178 -10.66 -13.78 -1.53
N GLY A 179 -11.20 -12.77 -2.21
CA GLY A 179 -11.76 -11.57 -1.60
C GLY A 179 -10.73 -10.45 -1.45
N SER A 180 -11.03 -9.49 -0.57
CA SER A 180 -10.29 -8.23 -0.44
C SER A 180 -9.10 -8.29 0.53
N ASN A 181 -8.95 -9.37 1.27
CA ASN A 181 -7.96 -9.48 2.35
C ASN A 181 -6.71 -10.27 1.98
N ARG A 182 -6.74 -11.00 0.85
CA ARG A 182 -5.64 -11.89 0.48
C ARG A 182 -4.49 -11.17 -0.20
N PHE A 183 -4.77 -10.37 -1.21
CA PHE A 183 -3.73 -9.78 -2.05
C PHE A 183 -3.55 -8.29 -1.82
N GLN A 184 -2.30 -7.86 -1.82
CA GLN A 184 -1.90 -6.47 -1.64
C GLN A 184 -0.79 -6.13 -2.63
N LEU A 185 -0.87 -4.95 -3.25
CA LEU A 185 0.22 -4.38 -4.03
C LEU A 185 0.98 -3.33 -3.22
N LEU A 186 2.30 -3.30 -3.40
CA LEU A 186 3.20 -2.28 -2.86
C LEU A 186 4.16 -1.84 -3.96
N ILE A 187 4.24 -0.53 -4.18
CA ILE A 187 5.26 0.02 -5.05
C ILE A 187 6.47 0.36 -4.19
N LYS A 188 7.62 -0.23 -4.51
CA LYS A 188 8.88 -0.05 -3.77
C LYS A 188 9.97 0.46 -4.67
N THR A 189 10.85 1.29 -4.14
CA THR A 189 12.11 1.62 -4.82
C THR A 189 13.07 0.45 -4.68
N ASN A 190 13.77 0.13 -5.75
CA ASN A 190 14.88 -0.80 -5.70
C ASN A 190 16.09 -0.05 -5.12
N ASN A 191 16.18 -0.01 -3.80
CA ASN A 191 17.41 0.45 -3.15
C ASN A 191 18.48 -0.58 -3.49
N GLY A 192 19.23 -0.33 -4.58
CA GLY A 192 20.42 -1.13 -4.91
C GLY A 192 21.28 -1.20 -3.66
N GLN A 193 21.58 -2.41 -3.17
CA GLN A 193 22.62 -2.60 -2.18
C GLN A 193 23.89 -1.99 -2.78
N GLN A 194 24.28 -0.82 -2.27
CA GLN A 194 25.65 -0.39 -2.41
C GLN A 194 26.49 -1.44 -1.68
N SER A 195 27.06 -2.36 -2.42
CA SER A 195 28.15 -3.19 -1.95
C SER A 195 29.28 -2.24 -1.57
N ILE A 196 29.44 -1.97 -0.30
CA ILE A 196 30.62 -1.31 0.23
C ILE A 196 31.74 -2.32 0.07
N ASN A 197 32.53 -2.21 -1.00
CA ASN A 197 33.80 -2.88 -1.10
C ASN A 197 34.73 -2.22 -0.07
N LEU A 198 34.85 -2.86 1.09
CA LEU A 198 35.94 -2.59 2.04
C LEU A 198 37.23 -3.16 1.44
N HIS A 199 38.10 -2.27 0.95
CA HIS A 199 39.50 -2.56 0.71
C HIS A 199 40.29 -2.37 2.00
#